data_877aeb2d4c753fbbad2b0798daafe59f
#
_entry.id   877aeb2d4c753fbbad2b0798daafe59f
#
_cell.length_a   1.000
_cell.length_b   1.000
_cell.length_c   1.000
_cell.angle_alpha   90.00
_cell.angle_beta   90.00
_cell.angle_gamma   90.00
#
_symmetry.space_group_name_H-M   'P 1'
#
loop_
_entity.id
_entity.type
_entity.pdbx_description
1 polymer ?
#
loop_
_entity_poly.entity_id
_entity_poly.type
_entity_poly.pdbx_seq_one_letter_code
_entity_poly.pdbx_strand_id
1 'polypeptide(L)'
;EGSVNRLKVSMLAVDSSDQTQMVYTQVRKTADPRVMAIKGMDNQVVPVAQPRVVDIDFAGQKVFRGAQFWPVGVSVIKTELYGFFRLQPPLDDEPEPVGFCHWPQYEKEYFLQLTSEQRTRRTIRGRTAFRWEKKYERNEGLDCRVYGRAAAYVYGLDRFTEEQWLQLESALAETVEIKQNKGAGDKPKPSVNPFTGKTGPYL
;
A
#
# COMPACT_ATOMS: atom_id res chain seq x y z
N GLU A 1 17.90 -16.19 7.99
CA GLU A 1 19.17 -15.61 7.50
C GLU A 1 18.81 -14.36 6.73
N GLY A 2 19.19 -13.17 7.29
CA GLY A 2 18.68 -11.89 6.82
C GLY A 2 19.24 -11.52 5.45
N SER A 3 18.36 -11.15 4.52
CA SER A 3 18.73 -10.53 3.26
C SER A 3 19.57 -9.27 3.53
N VAL A 4 20.74 -9.18 2.89
CA VAL A 4 21.64 -8.03 2.98
C VAL A 4 21.06 -6.78 2.28
N ASN A 5 19.94 -6.94 1.54
CA ASN A 5 19.31 -5.89 0.78
C ASN A 5 18.41 -5.01 1.64
N ARG A 6 18.72 -3.73 1.71
CA ARG A 6 17.83 -2.72 2.26
C ARG A 6 16.95 -2.18 1.13
N LEU A 7 15.69 -2.63 1.09
CA LEU A 7 14.69 -2.06 0.21
C LEU A 7 14.24 -0.70 0.76
N LYS A 8 14.13 0.27 -0.14
CA LYS A 8 13.57 1.59 0.21
C LYS A 8 12.04 1.51 0.17
N VAL A 9 11.38 2.25 1.08
CA VAL A 9 9.94 2.43 1.03
C VAL A 9 9.59 3.28 -0.19
N SER A 10 8.83 2.71 -1.13
CA SER A 10 8.39 3.39 -2.36
C SER A 10 7.16 4.27 -2.12
N MET A 11 6.23 3.84 -1.27
CA MET A 11 5.04 4.59 -0.87
C MET A 11 4.67 4.28 0.58
N LEU A 12 4.18 5.29 1.30
CA LEU A 12 3.67 5.18 2.65
C LEU A 12 2.26 5.76 2.72
N ALA A 13 1.27 4.93 3.00
CA ALA A 13 -0.10 5.35 3.24
C ALA A 13 -0.34 5.53 4.74
N VAL A 14 -0.81 6.71 5.14
CA VAL A 14 -1.13 7.05 6.54
C VAL A 14 -2.62 7.25 6.65
N ASP A 15 -3.29 6.42 7.48
CA ASP A 15 -4.72 6.57 7.72
C ASP A 15 -5.03 7.88 8.44
N SER A 16 -5.97 8.64 7.89
CA SER A 16 -6.44 9.91 8.43
C SER A 16 -7.87 9.84 9.01
N SER A 17 -8.38 8.65 9.26
CA SER A 17 -9.74 8.46 9.81
C SER A 17 -9.83 8.95 11.25
N ASP A 18 -8.79 8.70 12.05
CA ASP A 18 -8.62 9.27 13.38
C ASP A 18 -7.53 10.37 13.34
N GLN A 19 -7.59 11.33 14.27
CA GLN A 19 -6.65 12.46 14.36
C GLN A 19 -6.43 13.19 13.02
N THR A 20 -7.47 13.32 12.23
CA THR A 20 -7.46 13.76 10.82
C THR A 20 -6.58 14.98 10.57
N GLN A 21 -6.76 16.04 11.37
CA GLN A 21 -6.03 17.30 11.18
C GLN A 21 -4.55 17.19 11.54
N MET A 22 -4.22 16.36 12.51
CA MET A 22 -2.84 16.07 12.88
C MET A 22 -2.15 15.31 11.74
N VAL A 23 -2.79 14.27 11.20
CA VAL A 23 -2.23 13.49 10.07
C VAL A 23 -1.99 14.39 8.86
N TYR A 24 -2.96 15.22 8.48
CA TYR A 24 -2.80 16.15 7.36
C TYR A 24 -1.64 17.12 7.58
N THR A 25 -1.51 17.64 8.82
CA THR A 25 -0.40 18.53 9.19
C THR A 25 0.95 17.82 9.06
N GLN A 26 1.06 16.58 9.54
CA GLN A 26 2.31 15.84 9.48
C GLN A 26 2.68 15.44 8.04
N VAL A 27 1.73 14.94 7.26
CA VAL A 27 1.97 14.61 5.83
C VAL A 27 2.44 15.85 5.07
N ARG A 28 1.81 17.01 5.29
CA ARG A 28 2.25 18.29 4.71
C ARG A 28 3.67 18.67 5.14
N LYS A 29 3.99 18.57 6.45
CA LYS A 29 5.32 18.90 6.98
C LYS A 29 6.42 17.98 6.48
N THR A 30 6.11 16.71 6.27
CA THR A 30 7.07 15.74 5.73
C THR A 30 7.53 16.14 4.34
N ALA A 31 6.68 16.79 3.54
CA ALA A 31 6.97 17.24 2.17
C ALA A 31 7.61 16.16 1.27
N ASP A 32 7.31 14.88 1.56
CA ASP A 32 7.77 13.73 0.78
C ASP A 32 6.61 13.19 -0.06
N PRO A 33 6.71 13.22 -1.39
CA PRO A 33 5.63 12.77 -2.29
C PRO A 33 5.28 11.28 -2.15
N ARG A 34 6.14 10.49 -1.49
CA ARG A 34 5.88 9.08 -1.20
C ARG A 34 4.93 8.90 -0.01
N VAL A 35 4.71 9.94 0.78
CA VAL A 35 3.84 9.90 1.96
C VAL A 35 2.48 10.47 1.61
N MET A 36 1.45 9.63 1.67
CA MET A 36 0.10 10.01 1.32
C MET A 36 -0.85 9.83 2.50
N ALA A 37 -1.70 10.83 2.75
CA ALA A 37 -2.84 10.66 3.63
C ALA A 37 -3.93 9.89 2.90
N ILE A 38 -4.50 8.87 3.54
CA ILE A 38 -5.60 8.09 3.00
C ILE A 38 -6.80 8.15 3.95
N LYS A 39 -7.97 7.85 3.42
CA LYS A 39 -9.18 7.69 4.23
C LYS A 39 -10.05 6.58 3.66
N GLY A 40 -10.37 5.59 4.51
CA GLY A 40 -11.30 4.53 4.17
C GLY A 40 -12.71 5.09 3.92
N MET A 41 -13.36 4.64 2.84
CA MET A 41 -14.71 5.04 2.44
C MET A 41 -15.53 3.82 2.06
N ASP A 42 -16.67 3.62 2.72
CA ASP A 42 -17.53 2.44 2.51
C ASP A 42 -18.21 2.42 1.14
N ASN A 43 -18.48 3.59 0.57
CA ASN A 43 -19.28 3.73 -0.65
C ASN A 43 -18.43 3.90 -1.92
N GLN A 44 -17.12 3.69 -1.85
CA GLN A 44 -16.27 3.73 -3.04
C GLN A 44 -16.43 2.44 -3.85
N VAL A 45 -16.54 2.61 -5.17
CA VAL A 45 -16.64 1.50 -6.14
C VAL A 45 -15.33 1.21 -6.85
N VAL A 46 -14.31 2.02 -6.58
CA VAL A 46 -12.94 1.85 -7.10
C VAL A 46 -11.98 1.64 -5.93
N PRO A 47 -10.84 0.94 -6.14
CA PRO A 47 -9.86 0.71 -5.07
C PRO A 47 -9.37 2.00 -4.42
N VAL A 48 -9.01 2.99 -5.23
CA VAL A 48 -8.60 4.33 -4.78
C VAL A 48 -9.17 5.36 -5.74
N ALA A 49 -9.90 6.35 -5.20
CA ALA A 49 -10.43 7.46 -5.99
C ALA A 49 -9.40 8.59 -6.11
N GLN A 50 -9.68 9.56 -6.99
CA GLN A 50 -8.86 10.76 -7.15
C GLN A 50 -8.69 11.51 -5.82
N PRO A 51 -7.51 12.07 -5.54
CA PRO A 51 -7.25 12.77 -4.28
C PRO A 51 -8.15 14.00 -4.13
N ARG A 52 -8.56 14.26 -2.89
CA ARG A 52 -9.37 15.43 -2.54
C ARG A 52 -8.54 16.41 -1.74
N VAL A 53 -8.57 17.66 -2.18
CA VAL A 53 -7.90 18.76 -1.49
C VAL A 53 -8.78 19.24 -0.33
N VAL A 54 -8.15 19.47 0.82
CA VAL A 54 -8.83 19.86 2.07
C VAL A 54 -8.05 20.94 2.82
N ASP A 55 -8.75 21.68 3.65
CA ASP A 55 -8.15 22.64 4.58
C ASP A 55 -7.54 21.91 5.77
N ILE A 56 -6.48 22.46 6.33
CA ILE A 56 -5.93 22.06 7.62
C ILE A 56 -6.40 23.11 8.67
N ASP A 57 -6.93 22.63 9.78
CA ASP A 57 -7.21 23.42 10.98
C ASP A 57 -6.64 22.67 12.18
N PHE A 58 -5.44 23.02 12.57
CA PHE A 58 -4.71 22.33 13.62
C PHE A 58 -3.93 23.31 14.50
N ALA A 59 -4.07 23.16 15.81
CA ALA A 59 -3.39 23.99 16.82
C ALA A 59 -3.59 25.51 16.60
N GLY A 60 -4.80 25.92 16.19
CA GLY A 60 -5.13 27.33 15.96
C GLY A 60 -4.59 27.92 14.66
N GLN A 61 -3.98 27.09 13.81
CA GLN A 61 -3.51 27.49 12.50
C GLN A 61 -4.41 26.92 11.42
N LYS A 62 -4.98 27.80 10.58
CA LYS A 62 -5.78 27.40 9.42
C LYS A 62 -4.98 27.58 8.15
N VAL A 63 -4.85 26.50 7.37
CA VAL A 63 -4.18 26.51 6.06
C VAL A 63 -5.19 26.08 5.02
N PHE A 64 -5.60 27.04 4.18
CA PHE A 64 -6.54 26.79 3.09
C PHE A 64 -5.91 25.87 2.05
N ARG A 65 -6.65 24.85 1.61
CA ARG A 65 -6.17 23.82 0.67
C ARG A 65 -4.82 23.23 1.10
N GLY A 66 -4.63 23.03 2.39
CA GLY A 66 -3.34 22.73 3.02
C GLY A 66 -2.87 21.30 2.84
N ALA A 67 -3.77 20.36 2.53
CA ALA A 67 -3.46 18.96 2.32
C ALA A 67 -4.34 18.36 1.24
N GLN A 68 -3.97 17.14 0.85
CA GLN A 68 -4.86 16.26 0.09
C GLN A 68 -4.87 14.87 0.71
N PHE A 69 -5.99 14.16 0.56
CA PHE A 69 -6.11 12.77 0.94
C PHE A 69 -6.69 11.93 -0.20
N TRP A 70 -6.40 10.64 -0.17
CA TRP A 70 -6.88 9.68 -1.14
C TRP A 70 -8.03 8.86 -0.54
N PRO A 71 -9.26 8.95 -1.11
CA PRO A 71 -10.36 8.09 -0.69
C PRO A 71 -10.10 6.64 -1.11
N VAL A 72 -10.12 5.72 -0.15
CA VAL A 72 -9.85 4.29 -0.36
C VAL A 72 -11.13 3.48 -0.29
N GLY A 73 -11.43 2.70 -1.32
CA GLY A 73 -12.54 1.76 -1.37
C GLY A 73 -12.22 0.50 -0.58
N VAL A 74 -12.33 0.57 0.74
CA VAL A 74 -11.95 -0.52 1.65
C VAL A 74 -12.66 -1.82 1.30
N SER A 75 -13.96 -1.76 1.00
CA SER A 75 -14.74 -2.95 0.62
C SER A 75 -14.27 -3.58 -0.70
N VAL A 76 -13.84 -2.76 -1.65
CA VAL A 76 -13.30 -3.21 -2.95
C VAL A 76 -11.98 -3.94 -2.73
N ILE A 77 -11.05 -3.30 -2.02
CA ILE A 77 -9.72 -3.88 -1.76
C ILE A 77 -9.83 -5.14 -0.88
N LYS A 78 -10.68 -5.15 0.16
CA LYS A 78 -10.92 -6.36 0.95
C LYS A 78 -11.43 -7.52 0.09
N THR A 79 -12.33 -7.24 -0.86
CA THR A 79 -12.85 -8.27 -1.77
C THR A 79 -11.74 -8.85 -2.64
N GLU A 80 -10.87 -8.02 -3.18
CA GLU A 80 -9.68 -8.43 -3.95
C GLU A 80 -8.73 -9.26 -3.10
N LEU A 81 -8.31 -8.75 -1.93
CA LEU A 81 -7.38 -9.45 -1.03
C LEU A 81 -7.90 -10.82 -0.59
N TYR A 82 -9.17 -10.92 -0.23
CA TYR A 82 -9.76 -12.21 0.12
C TYR A 82 -9.88 -13.16 -1.09
N GLY A 83 -9.90 -12.63 -2.31
CA GLY A 83 -9.71 -13.40 -3.53
C GLY A 83 -8.30 -14.00 -3.57
N PHE A 84 -7.29 -13.19 -3.38
CA PHE A 84 -5.87 -13.60 -3.37
C PHE A 84 -5.57 -14.62 -2.26
N PHE A 85 -6.12 -14.44 -1.07
CA PHE A 85 -5.92 -15.38 0.06
C PHE A 85 -6.50 -16.78 -0.16
N ARG A 86 -7.35 -16.96 -1.16
CA ARG A 86 -7.94 -18.26 -1.52
C ARG A 86 -7.19 -18.98 -2.63
N LEU A 87 -6.24 -18.31 -3.28
CA LEU A 87 -5.45 -18.92 -4.32
C LEU A 87 -4.66 -20.09 -3.74
N GLN A 88 -4.67 -21.19 -4.47
CA GLN A 88 -3.87 -22.36 -4.10
C GLN A 88 -2.47 -22.23 -4.67
N PRO A 89 -1.46 -22.87 -4.04
CA PRO A 89 -0.15 -22.97 -4.64
C PRO A 89 -0.26 -23.60 -6.03
N PRO A 90 0.58 -23.19 -6.99
CA PRO A 90 0.63 -23.84 -8.30
C PRO A 90 1.02 -25.32 -8.15
N LEU A 91 0.55 -26.13 -9.07
CA LEU A 91 1.06 -27.49 -9.22
C LEU A 91 2.46 -27.44 -9.82
N ASP A 92 3.22 -28.55 -9.70
CA ASP A 92 4.55 -28.66 -10.28
C ASP A 92 4.51 -28.27 -11.77
N ASP A 93 5.45 -27.42 -12.19
CA ASP A 93 5.58 -26.86 -13.54
C ASP A 93 4.50 -25.85 -14.01
N GLU A 94 3.54 -25.47 -13.16
CA GLU A 94 2.58 -24.40 -13.49
C GLU A 94 3.06 -23.02 -13.03
N PRO A 95 2.77 -21.94 -13.79
CA PRO A 95 3.08 -20.58 -13.34
C PRO A 95 2.21 -20.21 -12.14
N GLU A 96 2.76 -19.41 -11.26
CA GLU A 96 2.00 -18.92 -10.10
C GLU A 96 0.77 -18.11 -10.54
N PRO A 97 -0.38 -18.31 -9.90
CA PRO A 97 -1.58 -17.50 -10.16
C PRO A 97 -1.34 -16.04 -9.85
N VAL A 98 -1.83 -15.14 -10.69
CA VAL A 98 -1.75 -13.69 -10.44
C VAL A 98 -2.40 -13.33 -9.12
N GLY A 99 -1.66 -12.67 -8.25
CA GLY A 99 -2.11 -12.30 -6.90
C GLY A 99 -1.83 -13.37 -5.84
N PHE A 100 -1.14 -14.46 -6.18
CA PHE A 100 -0.70 -15.43 -5.18
C PHE A 100 0.16 -14.75 -4.11
N CYS A 101 -0.11 -15.06 -2.84
CA CYS A 101 0.52 -14.39 -1.71
C CYS A 101 1.62 -15.24 -1.09
N HIS A 102 2.86 -14.77 -1.16
CA HIS A 102 3.97 -15.30 -0.38
C HIS A 102 4.01 -14.65 1.00
N TRP A 103 4.22 -15.47 2.02
CA TRP A 103 4.21 -15.02 3.40
C TRP A 103 5.54 -15.34 4.08
N PRO A 104 6.14 -14.39 4.80
CA PRO A 104 7.16 -14.71 5.79
C PRO A 104 6.59 -15.61 6.89
N GLN A 105 7.46 -16.20 7.68
CA GLN A 105 7.05 -16.96 8.86
C GLN A 105 6.54 -16.00 9.95
N TYR A 106 5.27 -15.65 9.87
CA TYR A 106 4.59 -14.83 10.87
C TYR A 106 3.90 -15.70 11.91
N GLU A 107 3.69 -15.12 13.09
CA GLU A 107 2.92 -15.73 14.17
C GLU A 107 1.45 -15.90 13.75
N LYS A 108 0.78 -16.89 14.36
CA LYS A 108 -0.64 -17.20 14.11
C LYS A 108 -1.53 -15.96 14.28
N GLU A 109 -1.21 -15.11 15.25
CA GLU A 109 -1.96 -13.87 15.52
C GLU A 109 -2.05 -12.95 14.29
N TYR A 110 -0.97 -12.81 13.51
CA TYR A 110 -0.99 -12.04 12.27
C TYR A 110 -2.05 -12.56 11.29
N PHE A 111 -2.11 -13.88 11.09
CA PHE A 111 -3.08 -14.47 10.16
C PHE A 111 -4.52 -14.40 10.69
N LEU A 112 -4.73 -14.44 12.00
CA LEU A 112 -6.03 -14.19 12.61
C LEU A 112 -6.51 -12.76 12.34
N GLN A 113 -5.63 -11.77 12.52
CA GLN A 113 -5.93 -10.37 12.19
C GLN A 113 -6.18 -10.18 10.70
N LEU A 114 -5.38 -10.81 9.83
CA LEU A 114 -5.52 -10.71 8.39
C LEU A 114 -6.86 -11.27 7.89
N THR A 115 -7.41 -12.28 8.56
CA THR A 115 -8.69 -12.93 8.23
C THR A 115 -9.80 -12.59 9.23
N SER A 116 -9.67 -11.47 9.93
CA SER A 116 -10.54 -11.06 11.03
C SER A 116 -11.94 -10.61 10.60
N GLU A 117 -12.19 -10.45 9.33
CA GLU A 117 -13.49 -10.04 8.83
C GLU A 117 -14.06 -11.06 7.83
N GLN A 118 -15.36 -11.02 7.66
CA GLN A 118 -16.07 -11.80 6.66
C GLN A 118 -17.09 -10.95 5.92
N ARG A 119 -17.29 -11.24 4.64
CA ARG A 119 -18.32 -10.60 3.84
C ARG A 119 -19.65 -11.30 4.05
N THR A 120 -20.62 -10.60 4.64
CA THR A 120 -21.97 -11.12 4.91
C THR A 120 -22.99 -10.49 3.98
N ARG A 121 -24.01 -11.26 3.65
CA ARG A 121 -25.17 -10.80 2.87
C ARG A 121 -26.24 -10.29 3.83
N ARG A 122 -26.66 -9.03 3.64
CA ARG A 122 -27.77 -8.43 4.40
C ARG A 122 -28.87 -7.97 3.46
N THR A 123 -30.10 -8.27 3.80
CA THR A 123 -31.27 -7.74 3.08
C THR A 123 -31.86 -6.61 3.91
N ILE A 124 -31.81 -5.39 3.38
CA ILE A 124 -32.36 -4.19 4.03
C ILE A 124 -33.41 -3.60 3.10
N ARG A 125 -34.67 -3.53 3.56
CA ARG A 125 -35.80 -3.01 2.80
C ARG A 125 -35.95 -3.65 1.41
N GLY A 126 -35.81 -4.97 1.33
CA GLY A 126 -35.93 -5.73 0.06
C GLY A 126 -34.71 -5.63 -0.87
N ARG A 127 -33.70 -4.87 -0.52
CA ARG A 127 -32.45 -4.78 -1.30
C ARG A 127 -31.34 -5.58 -0.63
N THR A 128 -30.69 -6.42 -1.40
CA THR A 128 -29.51 -7.16 -0.92
C THR A 128 -28.28 -6.27 -0.99
N ALA A 129 -27.60 -6.16 0.15
CA ALA A 129 -26.30 -5.50 0.26
C ALA A 129 -25.29 -6.45 0.93
N PHE A 130 -24.02 -6.29 0.59
CA PHE A 130 -22.93 -6.99 1.26
C PHE A 130 -22.23 -6.03 2.22
N ARG A 131 -21.86 -6.56 3.39
CA ARG A 131 -21.12 -5.84 4.40
C ARG A 131 -19.98 -6.69 4.93
N TRP A 132 -18.89 -6.05 5.33
CA TRP A 132 -17.81 -6.68 6.08
C TRP A 132 -18.14 -6.63 7.57
N GLU A 133 -18.07 -7.77 8.21
CA GLU A 133 -18.37 -7.94 9.65
C GLU A 133 -17.16 -8.59 10.33
N LYS A 134 -16.79 -8.06 11.49
CA LYS A 134 -15.68 -8.61 12.29
C LYS A 134 -16.02 -10.00 12.82
N LYS A 135 -15.07 -10.92 12.68
CA LYS A 135 -15.05 -12.25 13.33
C LYS A 135 -14.17 -12.24 14.58
N TYR A 136 -13.11 -11.43 14.54
CA TYR A 136 -12.16 -11.24 15.63
C TYR A 136 -12.07 -9.75 15.96
N GLU A 137 -11.74 -9.45 17.20
CA GLU A 137 -11.67 -8.06 17.69
C GLU A 137 -10.57 -7.27 16.97
N ARG A 138 -9.38 -7.85 16.90
CA ARG A 138 -8.20 -7.22 16.30
C ARG A 138 -8.17 -7.45 14.79
N ASN A 139 -7.99 -6.38 14.03
CA ASN A 139 -7.96 -6.39 12.57
C ASN A 139 -6.84 -5.52 11.96
N GLU A 140 -5.90 -5.06 12.78
CA GLU A 140 -4.85 -4.13 12.36
C GLU A 140 -4.02 -4.69 11.19
N GLY A 141 -3.75 -6.00 11.19
CA GLY A 141 -3.05 -6.69 10.10
C GLY A 141 -3.80 -6.60 8.77
N LEU A 142 -5.14 -6.73 8.79
CA LEU A 142 -5.97 -6.57 7.60
C LEU A 142 -5.99 -5.10 7.13
N ASP A 143 -6.17 -4.16 8.03
CA ASP A 143 -6.22 -2.73 7.69
C ASP A 143 -4.88 -2.26 7.10
N CYS A 144 -3.75 -2.65 7.69
CA CYS A 144 -2.42 -2.38 7.13
C CYS A 144 -2.27 -2.98 5.72
N ARG A 145 -2.78 -4.20 5.48
CA ARG A 145 -2.71 -4.84 4.17
C ARG A 145 -3.59 -4.12 3.15
N VAL A 146 -4.80 -3.69 3.53
CA VAL A 146 -5.71 -2.89 2.70
C VAL A 146 -5.04 -1.58 2.27
N TYR A 147 -4.44 -0.87 3.21
CA TYR A 147 -3.80 0.41 2.92
C TYR A 147 -2.47 0.26 2.18
N GLY A 148 -1.72 -0.81 2.44
CA GLY A 148 -0.56 -1.17 1.64
C GLY A 148 -0.94 -1.47 0.18
N ARG A 149 -2.06 -2.17 -0.05
CA ARG A 149 -2.59 -2.42 -1.40
C ARG A 149 -3.06 -1.12 -2.08
N ALA A 150 -3.67 -0.19 -1.33
CA ALA A 150 -4.03 1.13 -1.85
C ALA A 150 -2.78 1.93 -2.27
N ALA A 151 -1.70 1.89 -1.48
CA ALA A 151 -0.43 2.52 -1.83
C ALA A 151 0.16 1.92 -3.11
N ALA A 152 0.16 0.59 -3.25
CA ALA A 152 0.60 -0.11 -4.45
C ALA A 152 -0.21 0.30 -5.70
N TYR A 153 -1.53 0.45 -5.55
CA TYR A 153 -2.41 0.91 -6.63
C TYR A 153 -2.05 2.33 -7.08
N VAL A 154 -1.84 3.27 -6.13
CA VAL A 154 -1.44 4.66 -6.45
C VAL A 154 -0.04 4.70 -7.06
N TYR A 155 0.89 3.91 -6.56
CA TYR A 155 2.22 3.75 -7.15
C TYR A 155 2.18 3.23 -8.58
N GLY A 156 1.17 2.44 -8.90
CA GLY A 156 0.93 1.95 -10.25
C GLY A 156 1.42 0.55 -10.52
N LEU A 157 1.65 -0.27 -9.49
CA LEU A 157 2.14 -1.64 -9.67
C LEU A 157 1.26 -2.47 -10.61
N ASP A 158 -0.05 -2.24 -10.60
CA ASP A 158 -1.01 -2.95 -11.47
C ASP A 158 -0.86 -2.62 -12.96
N ARG A 159 -0.08 -1.60 -13.28
CA ARG A 159 0.17 -1.16 -14.66
C ARG A 159 1.58 -1.47 -15.13
N PHE A 160 2.38 -2.13 -14.29
CA PHE A 160 3.72 -2.52 -14.67
C PHE A 160 3.67 -3.57 -15.77
N THR A 161 4.43 -3.31 -16.84
CA THR A 161 4.68 -4.30 -17.89
C THR A 161 5.73 -5.29 -17.41
N GLU A 162 5.82 -6.44 -18.09
CA GLU A 162 6.88 -7.44 -17.85
C GLU A 162 8.27 -6.80 -17.91
N GLU A 163 8.50 -5.94 -18.90
CA GLU A 163 9.78 -5.24 -19.05
C GLU A 163 10.10 -4.36 -17.81
N GLN A 164 9.10 -3.68 -17.25
CA GLN A 164 9.28 -2.86 -16.04
C GLN A 164 9.58 -3.70 -14.81
N TRP A 165 8.99 -4.89 -14.69
CA TRP A 165 9.32 -5.84 -13.64
C TRP A 165 10.76 -6.33 -13.77
N LEU A 166 11.19 -6.75 -14.96
CA LEU A 166 12.57 -7.20 -15.24
C LEU A 166 13.59 -6.08 -14.95
N GLN A 167 13.28 -4.83 -15.31
CA GLN A 167 14.13 -3.69 -14.98
C GLN A 167 14.25 -3.47 -13.46
N LEU A 168 13.16 -3.61 -12.71
CA LEU A 168 13.16 -3.49 -11.26
C LEU A 168 14.00 -4.60 -10.61
N GLU A 169 13.84 -5.83 -11.05
CA GLU A 169 14.62 -6.99 -10.59
C GLU A 169 16.11 -6.79 -10.85
N SER A 170 16.49 -6.39 -12.06
CA SER A 170 17.87 -6.12 -12.44
C SER A 170 18.50 -5.02 -11.57
N ALA A 171 17.77 -3.92 -11.35
CA ALA A 171 18.22 -2.82 -10.51
C ALA A 171 18.41 -3.24 -9.03
N LEU A 172 17.58 -4.16 -8.54
CA LEU A 172 17.74 -4.74 -7.20
C LEU A 172 18.92 -5.70 -7.13
N ALA A 173 19.17 -6.51 -8.15
CA ALA A 173 20.30 -7.43 -8.23
C ALA A 173 21.65 -6.67 -8.27
N GLU A 174 21.78 -5.65 -9.12
CA GLU A 174 22.97 -4.80 -9.20
C GLU A 174 23.32 -4.12 -7.86
N THR A 175 22.29 -3.74 -7.10
CA THR A 175 22.49 -3.15 -5.77
C THR A 175 23.13 -4.14 -4.79
N VAL A 176 22.95 -5.44 -4.99
CA VAL A 176 23.57 -6.52 -4.19
C VAL A 176 25.06 -6.63 -4.52
N GLU A 177 25.42 -6.69 -5.80
CA GLU A 177 26.80 -6.88 -6.24
C GLU A 177 27.71 -5.70 -5.87
N ILE A 178 27.20 -4.47 -6.02
CA ILE A 178 27.96 -3.25 -5.65
C ILE A 178 28.29 -3.20 -4.16
N LYS A 179 27.44 -3.74 -3.28
CA LYS A 179 27.69 -3.77 -1.83
C LYS A 179 28.68 -4.85 -1.44
N GLN A 180 28.80 -5.93 -2.18
CA GLN A 180 29.81 -6.97 -1.95
C GLN A 180 31.22 -6.49 -2.35
N ASN A 181 31.32 -5.57 -3.31
CA ASN A 181 32.59 -5.06 -3.83
C ASN A 181 33.07 -3.73 -3.17
N LYS A 182 32.25 -3.04 -2.37
CA LYS A 182 32.62 -1.77 -1.72
C LYS A 182 32.80 -1.89 -0.20
N GLY A 183 33.89 -2.50 0.18
CA GLY A 183 34.58 -2.18 1.43
C GLY A 183 35.59 -1.06 1.17
N ALA A 184 35.20 0.19 0.94
CA ALA A 184 35.88 1.47 1.13
C ALA A 184 35.30 2.57 0.19
N GLY A 185 34.70 3.57 0.80
CA GLY A 185 34.67 4.98 0.37
C GLY A 185 34.16 5.30 -1.04
N ASP A 186 32.88 5.51 -1.19
CA ASP A 186 32.40 6.55 -2.11
C ASP A 186 30.93 6.95 -1.80
N LYS A 187 30.62 8.24 -1.93
CA LYS A 187 29.28 8.78 -1.67
C LYS A 187 28.31 8.34 -2.79
N PRO A 188 27.08 7.92 -2.48
CA PRO A 188 26.14 7.47 -3.51
C PRO A 188 25.73 8.63 -4.44
N LYS A 189 25.83 8.40 -5.75
CA LYS A 189 25.25 9.29 -6.75
C LYS A 189 23.72 9.29 -6.64
N PRO A 190 23.04 10.43 -6.91
CA PRO A 190 21.59 10.50 -6.87
C PRO A 190 20.98 9.50 -7.86
N SER A 191 20.00 8.72 -7.38
CA SER A 191 19.31 7.74 -8.19
C SER A 191 18.39 8.40 -9.22
N VAL A 192 18.49 7.97 -10.47
CA VAL A 192 17.57 8.34 -11.55
C VAL A 192 16.34 7.44 -11.45
N ASN A 193 15.14 8.00 -11.56
CA ASN A 193 13.92 7.22 -11.67
C ASN A 193 13.95 6.38 -12.96
N PRO A 194 13.92 5.03 -12.89
CA PRO A 194 14.03 4.19 -14.07
C PRO A 194 12.84 4.35 -15.06
N PHE A 195 11.73 4.92 -14.61
CA PHE A 195 10.51 5.09 -15.41
C PHE A 195 10.35 6.47 -16.03
N THR A 196 11.00 7.49 -15.49
CA THR A 196 10.87 8.88 -15.97
C THR A 196 12.18 9.49 -16.44
N GLY A 197 13.32 8.85 -16.18
CA GLY A 197 14.65 9.36 -16.52
C GLY A 197 15.07 10.63 -15.74
N LYS A 198 14.31 11.06 -14.75
CA LYS A 198 14.56 12.30 -13.99
C LYS A 198 15.27 12.02 -12.67
N THR A 199 16.26 12.85 -12.35
CA THR A 199 16.88 12.93 -11.02
C THR A 199 16.05 13.86 -10.16
N GLY A 200 15.39 13.32 -9.11
CA GLY A 200 14.58 14.12 -8.18
C GLY A 200 13.52 13.29 -7.48
N PRO A 201 12.83 13.86 -6.48
CA PRO A 201 11.72 13.17 -5.83
C PRO A 201 10.63 12.87 -6.86
N TYR A 202 10.13 11.64 -6.83
CA TYR A 202 9.10 11.14 -7.73
C TYR A 202 7.81 11.97 -7.65
N LEU A 203 7.33 12.47 -8.78
CA LEU A 203 5.97 12.99 -8.98
C LEU A 203 5.11 11.91 -9.63
#